data_4cac854678e83f3228042805aecc80a2
#
_entry.id   4cac854678e83f3228042805aecc80a2
#
_cell.length_a   1.000
_cell.length_b   1.000
_cell.length_c   1.000
_cell.angle_alpha   90.00
_cell.angle_beta   90.00
_cell.angle_gamma   90.00
#
_symmetry.space_group_name_H-M   'P 1'
#
loop_
_entity.id
_entity.type
_entity.pdbx_description
1 polymer ?
#
loop_
_entity_poly.entity_id
_entity_poly.type
_entity_poly.pdbx_seq_one_letter_code
_entity_poly.pdbx_strand_id
1 'polypeptide(L)'
;MDILILGGTQWLGRALAAEALARGHRVTCLARGEAGAVAAGAELVVADRDRPDAYDAIGRREWGAVIDVTRQPGQARRAAAALAGRARHVTFISSCSVYARHDEPGADESAGLLPELESDASSPETYGEGKVACEAAWRDAASDRLLVVRPGLIAGPGDPSDRAGYWVARAARDGDPMLAPGIADAAVQAIDVRDLVRFVLDGVERGLTGTFNAVGDRTTFGDWLALSREVGGHRGEVVTASAEWLAAHDVQEWAGPDSLPLWIVDPTWDAFLDRSNAAAVQEGLALRTRRELLVDVLDWERDAGLDRERRAGLGAERERELVAALTLGEDHGIEEALDGTSQSPGT
;
A
#
# COMPACT_ATOMS: atom_id res chain seq x y z
N MET A 1 -15.64 -16.69 -17.18
CA MET A 1 -14.46 -17.56 -17.41
C MET A 1 -14.04 -18.24 -16.09
N ASP A 2 -13.08 -19.16 -16.15
CA ASP A 2 -12.45 -19.72 -14.96
C ASP A 2 -11.22 -18.89 -14.58
N ILE A 3 -11.21 -18.35 -13.36
CA ILE A 3 -10.11 -17.53 -12.84
C ILE A 3 -9.49 -18.24 -11.65
N LEU A 4 -8.17 -18.42 -11.71
CA LEU A 4 -7.37 -18.91 -10.59
C LEU A 4 -6.68 -17.71 -9.92
N ILE A 5 -6.85 -17.57 -8.59
CA ILE A 5 -6.17 -16.57 -7.78
C ILE A 5 -5.18 -17.28 -6.85
N LEU A 6 -3.90 -16.98 -7.01
CA LEU A 6 -2.84 -17.48 -6.16
C LEU A 6 -2.66 -16.52 -4.97
N GLY A 7 -3.35 -16.85 -3.82
CA GLY A 7 -3.34 -16.03 -2.61
C GLY A 7 -4.69 -15.36 -2.28
N GLY A 8 -5.82 -16.04 -2.41
CA GLY A 8 -7.18 -15.49 -2.24
C GLY A 8 -7.70 -15.30 -0.81
N THR A 9 -6.91 -15.55 0.24
CA THR A 9 -7.36 -15.49 1.64
C THR A 9 -7.02 -14.17 2.34
N GLN A 10 -6.08 -13.39 1.83
CA GLN A 10 -5.76 -12.06 2.33
C GLN A 10 -6.57 -10.98 1.62
N TRP A 11 -6.54 -9.76 2.13
CA TRP A 11 -7.37 -8.62 1.76
C TRP A 11 -7.48 -8.39 0.25
N LEU A 12 -6.37 -8.12 -0.45
CA LEU A 12 -6.38 -7.89 -1.90
C LEU A 12 -6.88 -9.11 -2.69
N GLY A 13 -6.39 -10.30 -2.35
CA GLY A 13 -6.81 -11.54 -3.03
C GLY A 13 -8.30 -11.85 -2.82
N ARG A 14 -8.84 -11.55 -1.64
CA ARG A 14 -10.28 -11.64 -1.37
C ARG A 14 -11.09 -10.63 -2.15
N ALA A 15 -10.59 -9.39 -2.26
CA ALA A 15 -11.25 -8.35 -3.06
C ALA A 15 -11.29 -8.73 -4.55
N LEU A 16 -10.20 -9.26 -5.10
CA LEU A 16 -10.14 -9.80 -6.46
C LEU A 16 -11.14 -10.94 -6.66
N ALA A 17 -11.20 -11.88 -5.72
CA ALA A 17 -12.14 -13.00 -5.79
C ALA A 17 -13.60 -12.55 -5.72
N ALA A 18 -13.92 -11.62 -4.83
CA ALA A 18 -15.28 -11.09 -4.66
C ALA A 18 -15.77 -10.37 -5.92
N GLU A 19 -14.96 -9.49 -6.49
CA GLU A 19 -15.30 -8.75 -7.71
C GLU A 19 -15.42 -9.70 -8.92
N ALA A 20 -14.50 -10.67 -9.07
CA ALA A 20 -14.58 -11.65 -10.14
C ALA A 20 -15.87 -12.50 -10.07
N LEU A 21 -16.30 -12.90 -8.86
CA LEU A 21 -17.56 -13.58 -8.66
C LEU A 21 -18.77 -12.69 -8.98
N ALA A 22 -18.74 -11.41 -8.56
CA ALA A 22 -19.80 -10.45 -8.86
C ALA A 22 -19.98 -10.22 -10.37
N ARG A 23 -18.91 -10.36 -11.16
CA ARG A 23 -18.92 -10.34 -12.63
C ARG A 23 -19.35 -11.67 -13.27
N GLY A 24 -19.69 -12.68 -12.48
CA GLY A 24 -20.16 -13.97 -12.98
C GLY A 24 -19.04 -14.94 -13.42
N HIS A 25 -17.80 -14.71 -12.99
CA HIS A 25 -16.73 -15.66 -13.20
C HIS A 25 -16.77 -16.82 -12.21
N ARG A 26 -16.19 -17.97 -12.56
CA ARG A 26 -15.91 -19.03 -11.62
C ARG A 26 -14.52 -18.81 -11.04
N VAL A 27 -14.42 -18.75 -9.72
CA VAL A 27 -13.17 -18.39 -9.04
C VAL A 27 -12.69 -19.56 -8.19
N THR A 28 -11.45 -19.96 -8.41
CA THR A 28 -10.71 -20.87 -7.55
C THR A 28 -9.55 -20.10 -6.91
N CYS A 29 -9.42 -20.17 -5.59
CA CYS A 29 -8.31 -19.60 -4.83
C CYS A 29 -7.39 -20.71 -4.38
N LEU A 30 -6.07 -20.57 -4.61
CA LEU A 30 -5.08 -21.47 -4.05
C LEU A 30 -4.32 -20.76 -2.92
N ALA A 31 -4.47 -21.25 -1.71
CA ALA A 31 -3.86 -20.66 -0.50
C ALA A 31 -3.76 -21.71 0.61
N ARG A 32 -2.97 -21.43 1.66
CA ARG A 32 -2.85 -22.30 2.85
C ARG A 32 -4.12 -22.34 3.69
N GLY A 33 -4.99 -21.34 3.57
CA GLY A 33 -6.22 -21.23 4.37
C GLY A 33 -6.01 -20.65 5.77
N GLU A 34 -4.80 -20.24 6.14
CA GLU A 34 -4.45 -19.76 7.49
C GLU A 34 -4.80 -18.30 7.73
N ALA A 35 -4.86 -17.49 6.67
CA ALA A 35 -5.08 -16.02 6.76
C ALA A 35 -6.56 -15.61 6.68
N GLY A 36 -7.48 -16.55 6.80
CA GLY A 36 -8.93 -16.32 6.75
C GLY A 36 -9.64 -17.05 5.61
N ALA A 37 -10.95 -16.83 5.49
CA ALA A 37 -11.78 -17.42 4.44
C ALA A 37 -11.57 -16.71 3.09
N VAL A 38 -11.77 -17.43 2.00
CA VAL A 38 -11.93 -16.86 0.65
C VAL A 38 -13.27 -16.12 0.52
N ALA A 39 -13.45 -15.35 -0.54
CA ALA A 39 -14.72 -14.72 -0.84
C ALA A 39 -15.84 -15.78 -0.98
N ALA A 40 -17.04 -15.45 -0.47
CA ALA A 40 -18.19 -16.36 -0.52
C ALA A 40 -18.52 -16.71 -1.98
N GLY A 41 -18.54 -18.00 -2.30
CA GLY A 41 -18.74 -18.51 -3.65
C GLY A 41 -17.46 -18.90 -4.40
N ALA A 42 -16.28 -18.55 -3.88
CA ALA A 42 -15.01 -19.04 -4.43
C ALA A 42 -14.68 -20.47 -3.93
N GLU A 43 -14.14 -21.30 -4.81
CA GLU A 43 -13.54 -22.58 -4.43
C GLU A 43 -12.18 -22.34 -3.74
N LEU A 44 -11.93 -22.96 -2.59
CA LEU A 44 -10.61 -22.96 -1.96
C LEU A 44 -9.89 -24.28 -2.24
N VAL A 45 -8.74 -24.21 -2.87
CA VAL A 45 -7.77 -25.30 -2.94
C VAL A 45 -6.68 -25.03 -1.90
N VAL A 46 -6.62 -25.88 -0.87
CA VAL A 46 -5.63 -25.72 0.20
C VAL A 46 -4.30 -26.30 -0.26
N ALA A 47 -3.30 -25.45 -0.39
CA ALA A 47 -1.94 -25.84 -0.74
C ALA A 47 -0.93 -24.82 -0.22
N ASP A 48 0.26 -25.33 0.14
CA ASP A 48 1.42 -24.52 0.47
C ASP A 48 2.29 -24.36 -0.79
N ARG A 49 2.37 -23.14 -1.32
CA ARG A 49 3.10 -22.81 -2.54
C ARG A 49 4.63 -23.01 -2.44
N ASP A 50 5.15 -23.21 -1.23
CA ASP A 50 6.56 -23.54 -1.01
C ASP A 50 6.86 -25.03 -1.21
N ARG A 51 5.82 -25.87 -1.32
CA ARG A 51 5.95 -27.29 -1.59
C ARG A 51 5.95 -27.60 -3.09
N PRO A 52 6.69 -28.64 -3.53
CA PRO A 52 6.73 -29.04 -4.94
C PRO A 52 5.38 -29.49 -5.51
N ASP A 53 4.52 -30.09 -4.67
CA ASP A 53 3.21 -30.64 -5.01
C ASP A 53 2.06 -29.61 -4.96
N ALA A 54 2.36 -28.34 -4.71
CA ALA A 54 1.36 -27.29 -4.49
C ALA A 54 0.33 -27.13 -5.62
N TYR A 55 0.70 -27.47 -6.85
CA TYR A 55 -0.14 -27.27 -8.04
C TYR A 55 -0.75 -28.55 -8.59
N ASP A 56 -0.52 -29.75 -7.97
CA ASP A 56 -0.98 -31.04 -8.50
C ASP A 56 -2.50 -31.10 -8.69
N ALA A 57 -3.27 -30.52 -7.75
CA ALA A 57 -4.72 -30.51 -7.80
C ALA A 57 -5.31 -29.65 -8.93
N ILE A 58 -4.56 -28.65 -9.41
CA ILE A 58 -5.04 -27.60 -10.34
C ILE A 58 -4.21 -27.54 -11.64
N GLY A 59 -3.01 -28.09 -11.67
CA GLY A 59 -2.06 -27.97 -12.78
C GLY A 59 -2.51 -28.61 -14.09
N ARG A 60 -3.57 -29.44 -14.07
CA ARG A 60 -4.16 -30.05 -15.28
C ARG A 60 -5.39 -29.31 -15.81
N ARG A 61 -5.90 -28.31 -15.04
CA ARG A 61 -7.06 -27.50 -15.45
C ARG A 61 -6.58 -26.41 -16.42
N GLU A 62 -7.44 -26.06 -17.38
CA GLU A 62 -7.25 -24.90 -18.23
C GLU A 62 -7.91 -23.68 -17.56
N TRP A 63 -7.22 -22.55 -17.56
CA TRP A 63 -7.66 -21.33 -16.92
C TRP A 63 -7.89 -20.22 -17.93
N GLY A 64 -9.02 -19.50 -17.81
CA GLY A 64 -9.24 -18.25 -18.52
C GLY A 64 -8.22 -17.21 -18.12
N ALA A 65 -7.93 -17.13 -16.81
CA ALA A 65 -6.87 -16.29 -16.26
C ALA A 65 -6.25 -16.87 -14.98
N VAL A 66 -4.98 -16.56 -14.75
CA VAL A 66 -4.27 -16.77 -13.49
C VAL A 66 -3.84 -15.40 -12.94
N ILE A 67 -4.21 -15.08 -11.71
CA ILE A 67 -3.82 -13.86 -11.01
C ILE A 67 -2.92 -14.24 -9.84
N ASP A 68 -1.68 -13.76 -9.83
CA ASP A 68 -0.70 -14.04 -8.77
C ASP A 68 -0.37 -12.78 -7.97
N VAL A 69 -0.49 -12.87 -6.64
CA VAL A 69 -0.23 -11.77 -5.70
C VAL A 69 1.00 -12.01 -4.82
N THR A 70 1.80 -13.04 -5.11
CA THR A 70 2.95 -13.41 -4.24
C THR A 70 4.04 -12.33 -4.24
N ARG A 71 4.83 -12.34 -3.16
CA ARG A 71 6.11 -11.63 -3.07
C ARG A 71 7.32 -12.57 -3.02
N GLN A 72 7.07 -13.88 -3.10
CA GLN A 72 8.10 -14.91 -2.94
C GLN A 72 8.55 -15.42 -4.31
N PRO A 73 9.82 -15.21 -4.74
CA PRO A 73 10.30 -15.61 -6.05
C PRO A 73 10.13 -17.10 -6.33
N GLY A 74 10.42 -17.96 -5.34
CA GLY A 74 10.24 -19.40 -5.50
C GLY A 74 8.80 -19.81 -5.77
N GLN A 75 7.82 -19.13 -5.16
CA GLN A 75 6.40 -19.36 -5.44
C GLN A 75 6.02 -18.92 -6.85
N ALA A 76 6.53 -17.77 -7.32
CA ALA A 76 6.28 -17.28 -8.68
C ALA A 76 6.90 -18.22 -9.73
N ARG A 77 8.16 -18.64 -9.55
CA ARG A 77 8.85 -19.59 -10.45
C ARG A 77 8.09 -20.91 -10.58
N ARG A 78 7.67 -21.51 -9.45
CA ARG A 78 6.89 -22.75 -9.47
C ARG A 78 5.52 -22.57 -10.11
N ALA A 79 4.82 -21.45 -9.82
CA ALA A 79 3.54 -21.16 -10.44
C ALA A 79 3.65 -20.96 -11.94
N ALA A 80 4.65 -20.22 -12.41
CA ALA A 80 4.91 -19.98 -13.82
C ALA A 80 5.19 -21.30 -14.55
N ALA A 81 6.04 -22.14 -13.99
CA ALA A 81 6.33 -23.47 -14.56
C ALA A 81 5.09 -24.39 -14.65
N ALA A 82 4.22 -24.37 -13.64
CA ALA A 82 3.06 -25.25 -13.59
C ALA A 82 1.87 -24.74 -14.41
N LEU A 83 1.67 -23.43 -14.51
CA LEU A 83 0.41 -22.82 -14.93
C LEU A 83 0.51 -21.97 -16.20
N ALA A 84 1.69 -21.48 -16.57
CA ALA A 84 1.78 -20.59 -17.74
C ALA A 84 1.23 -21.25 -19.01
N GLY A 85 1.55 -22.51 -19.28
CA GLY A 85 1.03 -23.26 -20.43
C GLY A 85 -0.47 -23.61 -20.37
N ARG A 86 -1.15 -23.29 -19.25
CA ARG A 86 -2.56 -23.60 -18.96
C ARG A 86 -3.44 -22.36 -18.81
N ALA A 87 -2.86 -21.17 -18.83
CA ALA A 87 -3.56 -19.90 -18.68
C ALA A 87 -3.66 -19.18 -20.04
N ARG A 88 -4.85 -18.70 -20.39
CA ARG A 88 -5.03 -17.83 -21.56
C ARG A 88 -4.52 -16.42 -21.30
N HIS A 89 -4.58 -15.98 -20.04
CA HIS A 89 -4.10 -14.69 -19.57
C HIS A 89 -3.45 -14.85 -18.19
N VAL A 90 -2.39 -14.11 -17.93
CA VAL A 90 -1.71 -14.06 -16.63
C VAL A 90 -1.67 -12.62 -16.16
N THR A 91 -2.03 -12.40 -14.91
CA THR A 91 -1.83 -11.12 -14.24
C THR A 91 -0.93 -11.31 -13.02
N PHE A 92 0.14 -10.55 -12.97
CA PHE A 92 0.99 -10.48 -11.78
C PHE A 92 0.79 -9.15 -11.06
N ILE A 93 0.39 -9.19 -9.79
CA ILE A 93 0.32 -8.00 -8.95
C ILE A 93 1.69 -7.78 -8.33
N SER A 94 2.43 -6.82 -8.89
CA SER A 94 3.75 -6.39 -8.47
C SER A 94 3.67 -5.27 -7.41
N SER A 95 4.53 -4.28 -7.48
CA SER A 95 4.59 -3.10 -6.60
C SER A 95 5.44 -2.00 -7.24
N CYS A 96 5.17 -0.73 -6.93
CA CYS A 96 6.10 0.38 -7.23
C CYS A 96 7.43 0.28 -6.47
N SER A 97 7.54 -0.59 -5.46
CA SER A 97 8.81 -0.86 -4.78
C SER A 97 9.84 -1.59 -5.63
N VAL A 98 9.50 -2.01 -6.86
CA VAL A 98 10.45 -2.62 -7.81
C VAL A 98 11.44 -1.63 -8.42
N TYR A 99 11.15 -0.33 -8.33
CA TYR A 99 12.02 0.69 -8.93
C TYR A 99 13.27 0.93 -8.10
N ALA A 100 14.39 1.12 -8.80
CA ALA A 100 15.70 1.33 -8.17
C ALA A 100 15.87 2.74 -7.57
N ARG A 101 15.05 3.71 -8.00
CA ARG A 101 15.08 5.11 -7.54
C ARG A 101 13.69 5.61 -7.23
N HIS A 102 13.59 6.43 -6.19
CA HIS A 102 12.35 7.05 -5.72
C HIS A 102 12.48 8.55 -5.51
N ASP A 103 13.44 9.19 -6.18
CA ASP A 103 13.76 10.63 -6.10
C ASP A 103 13.36 11.41 -7.36
N GLU A 104 12.73 10.76 -8.34
CA GLU A 104 12.26 11.38 -9.59
C GLU A 104 10.74 11.50 -9.60
N PRO A 105 10.18 12.72 -9.44
CA PRO A 105 8.74 12.95 -9.49
C PRO A 105 8.13 12.58 -10.84
N GLY A 106 6.99 11.91 -10.83
CA GLY A 106 6.26 11.53 -12.04
C GLY A 106 6.91 10.42 -12.87
N ALA A 107 7.91 9.71 -12.33
CA ALA A 107 8.55 8.61 -13.04
C ALA A 107 7.55 7.53 -13.43
N ASP A 108 7.65 7.04 -14.66
CA ASP A 108 6.76 6.06 -15.27
C ASP A 108 7.34 4.63 -15.26
N GLU A 109 6.73 3.72 -16.02
CA GLU A 109 7.11 2.32 -16.10
C GLU A 109 8.46 2.06 -16.77
N SER A 110 9.07 3.07 -17.44
CA SER A 110 10.40 3.00 -18.06
C SER A 110 11.54 3.19 -17.06
N ALA A 111 11.24 3.62 -15.82
CA ALA A 111 12.22 3.80 -14.77
C ALA A 111 12.96 2.49 -14.45
N GLY A 112 14.26 2.61 -14.11
CA GLY A 112 15.13 1.47 -13.81
C GLY A 112 14.61 0.65 -12.64
N LEU A 113 14.78 -0.68 -12.72
CA LEU A 113 14.38 -1.63 -11.69
C LEU A 113 15.54 -1.99 -10.77
N LEU A 114 15.22 -2.42 -9.57
CA LEU A 114 16.12 -3.13 -8.67
C LEU A 114 16.63 -4.43 -9.34
N PRO A 115 17.77 -4.98 -8.91
CA PRO A 115 18.20 -6.30 -9.36
C PRO A 115 17.22 -7.39 -8.92
N GLU A 116 17.17 -8.47 -9.67
CA GLU A 116 16.38 -9.64 -9.31
C GLU A 116 16.94 -10.31 -8.05
N LEU A 117 16.06 -10.69 -7.11
CA LEU A 117 16.44 -11.50 -5.98
C LEU A 117 16.73 -12.94 -6.43
N GLU A 118 17.96 -13.41 -6.20
CA GLU A 118 18.35 -14.80 -6.53
C GLU A 118 17.66 -15.82 -5.64
N SER A 119 17.43 -15.47 -4.36
CA SER A 119 16.79 -16.33 -3.37
C SER A 119 15.34 -16.65 -3.73
N ASP A 120 14.87 -17.83 -3.34
CA ASP A 120 13.46 -18.22 -3.44
C ASP A 120 12.57 -17.53 -2.40
N ALA A 121 13.16 -16.97 -1.32
CA ALA A 121 12.46 -16.30 -0.25
C ALA A 121 12.88 -14.82 -0.17
N SER A 122 11.88 -13.93 -0.12
CA SER A 122 12.02 -12.50 0.08
C SER A 122 11.63 -12.14 1.51
N SER A 123 12.40 -11.23 2.13
CA SER A 123 12.13 -10.60 3.42
C SER A 123 11.47 -9.21 3.22
N PRO A 124 11.09 -8.49 4.28
CA PRO A 124 10.67 -7.09 4.15
C PRO A 124 11.73 -6.20 3.50
N GLU A 125 13.01 -6.39 3.81
CA GLU A 125 14.15 -5.60 3.31
C GLU A 125 14.45 -5.88 1.83
N THR A 126 14.16 -7.09 1.34
CA THR A 126 14.36 -7.50 -0.06
C THR A 126 13.04 -7.60 -0.83
N TYR A 127 12.01 -6.84 -0.37
CA TYR A 127 10.66 -6.92 -0.97
C TYR A 127 10.65 -6.49 -2.43
N GLY A 128 11.34 -5.39 -2.77
CA GLY A 128 11.39 -4.85 -4.13
C GLY A 128 12.06 -5.83 -5.09
N GLU A 129 13.27 -6.31 -4.75
CA GLU A 129 14.04 -7.30 -5.52
C GLU A 129 13.27 -8.62 -5.67
N GLY A 130 12.56 -9.03 -4.60
CA GLY A 130 11.68 -10.20 -4.65
C GLY A 130 10.55 -10.04 -5.65
N LYS A 131 9.92 -8.85 -5.72
CA LYS A 131 8.89 -8.56 -6.72
C LYS A 131 9.46 -8.50 -8.14
N VAL A 132 10.67 -7.94 -8.34
CA VAL A 132 11.37 -7.97 -9.64
C VAL A 132 11.57 -9.41 -10.11
N ALA A 133 12.08 -10.28 -9.24
CA ALA A 133 12.28 -11.71 -9.56
C ALA A 133 10.96 -12.43 -9.88
N CYS A 134 9.86 -12.06 -9.21
CA CYS A 134 8.53 -12.60 -9.55
C CYS A 134 8.05 -12.11 -10.92
N GLU A 135 8.25 -10.81 -11.27
CA GLU A 135 7.93 -10.29 -12.60
C GLU A 135 8.71 -11.03 -13.69
N ALA A 136 10.01 -11.24 -13.47
CA ALA A 136 10.88 -11.96 -14.41
C ALA A 136 10.37 -13.39 -14.64
N ALA A 137 10.07 -14.14 -13.59
CA ALA A 137 9.56 -15.51 -13.69
C ALA A 137 8.29 -15.61 -14.54
N TRP A 138 7.34 -14.69 -14.37
CA TRP A 138 6.13 -14.67 -15.17
C TRP A 138 6.38 -14.14 -16.61
N ARG A 139 7.28 -13.17 -16.79
CA ARG A 139 7.64 -12.63 -18.09
C ARG A 139 8.30 -13.69 -18.97
N ASP A 140 9.20 -14.49 -18.43
CA ASP A 140 9.87 -15.58 -19.13
C ASP A 140 8.88 -16.66 -19.57
N ALA A 141 7.85 -16.93 -18.78
CA ALA A 141 6.90 -18.00 -19.03
C ALA A 141 5.67 -17.60 -19.87
N ALA A 142 5.27 -16.33 -19.88
CA ALA A 142 3.99 -15.89 -20.44
C ALA A 142 4.01 -14.46 -21.01
N SER A 143 5.15 -13.96 -21.53
CA SER A 143 5.33 -12.55 -21.96
C SER A 143 4.25 -12.03 -22.92
N ASP A 144 3.74 -12.88 -23.82
CA ASP A 144 2.76 -12.55 -24.84
C ASP A 144 1.33 -12.36 -24.31
N ARG A 145 1.07 -12.74 -23.07
CA ARG A 145 -0.23 -12.68 -22.39
C ARG A 145 -0.15 -12.27 -20.91
N LEU A 146 0.93 -11.57 -20.57
CA LEU A 146 1.20 -11.11 -19.20
C LEU A 146 0.79 -9.65 -19.01
N LEU A 147 -0.03 -9.41 -18.01
CA LEU A 147 -0.30 -8.10 -17.40
C LEU A 147 0.48 -8.01 -16.09
N VAL A 148 1.38 -7.06 -15.98
CA VAL A 148 2.05 -6.69 -14.73
C VAL A 148 1.42 -5.41 -14.21
N VAL A 149 0.86 -5.46 -13.02
CA VAL A 149 0.30 -4.29 -12.34
C VAL A 149 1.21 -3.93 -11.17
N ARG A 150 1.73 -2.71 -11.16
CA ARG A 150 2.58 -2.16 -10.09
C ARG A 150 1.78 -1.15 -9.25
N PRO A 151 1.05 -1.60 -8.23
CA PRO A 151 0.39 -0.66 -7.33
C PRO A 151 1.40 0.07 -6.45
N GLY A 152 1.05 1.32 -6.09
CA GLY A 152 1.66 2.06 -5.00
C GLY A 152 1.04 1.68 -3.66
N LEU A 153 0.77 2.68 -2.81
CA LEU A 153 0.03 2.48 -1.56
C LEU A 153 -1.42 2.13 -1.88
N ILE A 154 -1.83 0.91 -1.54
CA ILE A 154 -3.22 0.47 -1.66
C ILE A 154 -3.95 0.86 -0.38
N ALA A 155 -5.09 1.53 -0.53
CA ALA A 155 -5.96 1.98 0.55
C ALA A 155 -7.38 1.41 0.36
N GLY A 156 -8.20 1.54 1.38
CA GLY A 156 -9.62 1.17 1.29
C GLY A 156 -10.13 0.52 2.57
N PRO A 157 -11.43 0.24 2.65
CA PRO A 157 -12.03 -0.46 3.78
C PRO A 157 -11.32 -1.78 4.07
N GLY A 158 -10.88 -1.99 5.31
CA GLY A 158 -10.19 -3.20 5.73
C GLY A 158 -8.72 -3.31 5.33
N ASP A 159 -8.07 -2.21 4.96
CA ASP A 159 -6.62 -2.17 4.71
C ASP A 159 -5.85 -2.68 5.92
N PRO A 160 -5.14 -3.84 5.80
CA PRO A 160 -4.41 -4.42 6.92
C PRO A 160 -3.13 -3.66 7.29
N SER A 161 -2.73 -2.67 6.50
CA SER A 161 -1.52 -1.90 6.76
C SER A 161 -1.76 -0.73 7.71
N ASP A 162 -3.01 -0.29 7.85
CA ASP A 162 -3.46 0.87 8.65
C ASP A 162 -2.86 2.22 8.21
N ARG A 163 -2.11 2.28 7.11
CA ARG A 163 -1.35 3.49 6.75
C ARG A 163 -2.22 4.62 6.23
N ALA A 164 -2.94 4.37 5.13
CA ALA A 164 -3.75 5.42 4.49
C ALA A 164 -4.96 5.82 5.34
N GLY A 165 -5.52 4.87 6.10
CA GLY A 165 -6.68 5.08 6.98
C GLY A 165 -6.37 5.79 8.29
N TYR A 166 -5.10 5.83 8.72
CA TYR A 166 -4.72 6.41 10.01
C TYR A 166 -5.21 7.86 10.18
N TRP A 167 -4.96 8.73 9.21
CA TRP A 167 -5.23 10.16 9.34
C TRP A 167 -6.72 10.48 9.45
N VAL A 168 -7.57 9.83 8.68
CA VAL A 168 -9.03 10.02 8.78
C VAL A 168 -9.60 9.41 10.06
N ALA A 169 -9.10 8.28 10.50
CA ALA A 169 -9.49 7.65 11.76
C ALA A 169 -9.03 8.49 12.95
N ARG A 170 -7.79 9.02 12.91
CA ARG A 170 -7.29 9.97 13.94
C ARG A 170 -8.14 11.23 14.00
N ALA A 171 -8.51 11.78 12.85
CA ALA A 171 -9.36 12.96 12.77
C ALA A 171 -10.79 12.72 13.31
N ALA A 172 -11.24 11.48 13.36
CA ALA A 172 -12.55 11.11 13.91
C ALA A 172 -12.51 10.73 15.40
N ARG A 173 -11.31 10.59 15.99
CA ARG A 173 -11.17 10.39 17.43
C ARG A 173 -11.29 11.73 18.17
N ASP A 174 -11.84 11.70 19.37
CA ASP A 174 -11.79 12.84 20.28
C ASP A 174 -10.35 13.12 20.72
N GLY A 175 -10.08 14.34 21.04
CA GLY A 175 -8.80 14.78 21.60
C GLY A 175 -8.03 15.71 20.67
N ASP A 176 -7.59 16.80 21.25
CA ASP A 176 -6.80 17.85 20.64
C ASP A 176 -5.53 18.08 21.45
N PRO A 177 -4.49 18.58 20.81
CA PRO A 177 -4.30 18.75 19.37
C PRO A 177 -3.92 17.44 18.66
N MET A 178 -3.94 17.46 17.31
CA MET A 178 -3.44 16.37 16.45
C MET A 178 -1.96 16.62 16.12
N LEU A 179 -1.12 15.61 16.32
CA LEU A 179 0.29 15.68 15.91
C LEU A 179 0.46 15.27 14.44
N ALA A 180 1.24 16.04 13.68
CA ALA A 180 1.59 15.74 12.31
C ALA A 180 3.08 16.02 12.03
N PRO A 181 3.72 15.33 11.06
CA PRO A 181 5.06 15.66 10.61
C PRO A 181 5.04 16.94 9.77
N GLY A 182 6.12 17.72 9.80
CA GLY A 182 6.27 18.98 9.07
C GLY A 182 6.57 18.79 7.57
N ILE A 183 5.76 18.01 6.84
CA ILE A 183 5.96 17.63 5.42
C ILE A 183 4.77 18.03 4.53
N ALA A 184 4.17 19.20 4.77
CA ALA A 184 2.92 19.59 4.08
C ALA A 184 2.96 19.46 2.55
N ASP A 185 4.11 19.71 1.92
CA ASP A 185 4.28 19.70 0.45
C ASP A 185 4.68 18.30 -0.10
N ALA A 186 5.00 17.33 0.78
CA ALA A 186 5.38 16.00 0.34
C ALA A 186 4.27 15.32 -0.49
N ALA A 187 4.68 14.61 -1.53
CA ALA A 187 3.75 13.91 -2.40
C ALA A 187 3.06 12.74 -1.67
N VAL A 188 1.78 12.57 -1.92
CA VAL A 188 0.97 11.43 -1.45
C VAL A 188 0.14 10.88 -2.60
N GLN A 189 0.22 9.57 -2.79
CA GLN A 189 -0.65 8.82 -3.69
C GLN A 189 -1.19 7.57 -2.98
N ALA A 190 -2.48 7.33 -3.06
CA ALA A 190 -3.09 6.08 -2.63
C ALA A 190 -4.15 5.67 -3.65
N ILE A 191 -4.15 4.38 -4.01
CA ILE A 191 -5.18 3.80 -4.86
C ILE A 191 -6.17 3.01 -4.01
N ASP A 192 -7.45 3.21 -4.26
CA ASP A 192 -8.47 2.35 -3.62
C ASP A 192 -8.38 0.92 -4.14
N VAL A 193 -8.41 -0.05 -3.24
CA VAL A 193 -8.37 -1.48 -3.57
C VAL A 193 -9.44 -1.87 -4.59
N ARG A 194 -10.60 -1.23 -4.55
CA ARG A 194 -11.72 -1.50 -5.47
C ARG A 194 -11.44 -1.01 -6.88
N ASP A 195 -10.73 0.11 -7.03
CA ASP A 195 -10.32 0.65 -8.33
C ASP A 195 -9.19 -0.19 -8.93
N LEU A 196 -8.22 -0.58 -8.10
CA LEU A 196 -7.15 -1.51 -8.47
C LEU A 196 -7.74 -2.85 -8.96
N VAL A 197 -8.65 -3.43 -8.21
CA VAL A 197 -9.30 -4.72 -8.54
C VAL A 197 -10.11 -4.59 -9.82
N ARG A 198 -10.86 -3.50 -10.02
CA ARG A 198 -11.59 -3.23 -11.25
C ARG A 198 -10.65 -3.18 -12.45
N PHE A 199 -9.58 -2.40 -12.37
CA PHE A 199 -8.58 -2.28 -13.45
C PHE A 199 -7.96 -3.64 -13.81
N VAL A 200 -7.59 -4.44 -12.80
CA VAL A 200 -7.05 -5.80 -13.00
C VAL A 200 -8.05 -6.68 -13.75
N LEU A 201 -9.31 -6.72 -13.33
CA LEU A 201 -10.32 -7.59 -13.95
C LEU A 201 -10.74 -7.09 -15.33
N ASP A 202 -10.83 -5.79 -15.55
CA ASP A 202 -11.04 -5.20 -16.87
C ASP A 202 -9.90 -5.59 -17.84
N GLY A 203 -8.66 -5.57 -17.32
CA GLY A 203 -7.49 -6.03 -18.07
C GLY A 203 -7.56 -7.52 -18.42
N VAL A 204 -7.92 -8.37 -17.46
CA VAL A 204 -8.13 -9.81 -17.67
C VAL A 204 -9.19 -10.08 -18.74
N GLU A 205 -10.34 -9.40 -18.65
CA GLU A 205 -11.47 -9.63 -19.57
C GLU A 205 -11.17 -9.19 -21.01
N ARG A 206 -10.36 -8.12 -21.15
CA ARG A 206 -9.93 -7.58 -22.47
C ARG A 206 -8.67 -8.24 -23.01
N GLY A 207 -7.99 -9.06 -22.22
CA GLY A 207 -6.68 -9.62 -22.57
C GLY A 207 -5.58 -8.56 -22.64
N LEU A 208 -5.64 -7.52 -21.77
CA LEU A 208 -4.64 -6.46 -21.68
C LEU A 208 -3.29 -7.04 -21.27
N THR A 209 -2.24 -6.66 -21.98
CA THR A 209 -0.85 -7.06 -21.69
C THR A 209 0.02 -5.83 -21.49
N GLY A 210 1.16 -6.01 -20.85
CA GLY A 210 2.09 -4.92 -20.57
C GLY A 210 2.32 -4.70 -19.08
N THR A 211 2.94 -3.57 -18.73
CA THR A 211 3.26 -3.20 -17.36
C THR A 211 2.65 -1.83 -17.06
N PHE A 212 1.97 -1.68 -15.94
CA PHE A 212 1.26 -0.46 -15.60
C PHE A 212 1.42 -0.09 -14.11
N ASN A 213 1.74 1.17 -13.85
CA ASN A 213 1.68 1.74 -12.51
C ASN A 213 0.22 2.01 -12.15
N ALA A 214 -0.33 1.21 -11.27
CA ALA A 214 -1.69 1.40 -10.75
C ALA A 214 -1.63 2.18 -9.44
N VAL A 215 -1.49 3.49 -9.54
CA VAL A 215 -1.40 4.43 -8.42
C VAL A 215 -2.53 5.46 -8.48
N GLY A 216 -2.88 6.02 -7.33
CA GLY A 216 -3.86 7.11 -7.24
C GLY A 216 -3.35 8.42 -7.83
N ASP A 217 -4.24 9.41 -7.93
CA ASP A 217 -3.84 10.76 -8.31
C ASP A 217 -2.97 11.39 -7.22
N ARG A 218 -1.91 12.08 -7.66
CA ARG A 218 -1.01 12.82 -6.77
C ARG A 218 -1.76 13.90 -6.00
N THR A 219 -1.43 14.04 -4.72
CA THR A 219 -1.81 15.16 -3.87
C THR A 219 -0.64 15.52 -2.96
N THR A 220 -0.78 16.55 -2.12
CA THR A 220 0.18 16.84 -1.06
C THR A 220 -0.26 16.18 0.26
N PHE A 221 0.68 16.00 1.19
CA PHE A 221 0.35 15.54 2.54
C PHE A 221 -0.59 16.54 3.25
N GLY A 222 -0.35 17.84 3.06
CA GLY A 222 -1.21 18.89 3.62
C GLY A 222 -2.66 18.77 3.16
N ASP A 223 -2.88 18.57 1.85
CA ASP A 223 -4.22 18.35 1.29
C ASP A 223 -4.85 17.03 1.77
N TRP A 224 -4.05 15.97 1.87
CA TRP A 224 -4.51 14.68 2.43
C TRP A 224 -4.96 14.83 3.88
N LEU A 225 -4.17 15.51 4.70
CA LEU A 225 -4.48 15.77 6.10
C LEU A 225 -5.72 16.68 6.25
N ALA A 226 -5.79 17.77 5.47
CA ALA A 226 -6.93 18.68 5.47
C ALA A 226 -8.23 17.94 5.12
N LEU A 227 -8.22 17.11 4.07
CA LEU A 227 -9.38 16.32 3.67
C LEU A 227 -9.73 15.25 4.73
N SER A 228 -8.71 14.61 5.33
CA SER A 228 -8.92 13.66 6.43
C SER A 228 -9.59 14.31 7.64
N ARG A 229 -9.18 15.54 7.98
CA ARG A 229 -9.79 16.32 9.06
C ARG A 229 -11.22 16.73 8.73
N GLU A 230 -11.48 17.13 7.51
CA GLU A 230 -12.84 17.49 7.06
C GLU A 230 -13.78 16.28 7.16
N VAL A 231 -13.38 15.12 6.62
CA VAL A 231 -14.16 13.87 6.63
C VAL A 231 -14.31 13.33 8.05
N GLY A 232 -13.24 13.34 8.84
CA GLY A 232 -13.24 12.86 10.24
C GLY A 232 -13.98 13.79 11.21
N GLY A 233 -14.12 15.08 10.84
CA GLY A 233 -14.80 16.08 11.67
C GLY A 233 -13.89 16.80 12.67
N HIS A 234 -12.55 16.65 12.56
CA HIS A 234 -11.58 17.30 13.44
C HIS A 234 -11.52 18.81 13.16
N ARG A 235 -11.71 19.61 14.22
CA ARG A 235 -11.71 21.09 14.17
C ARG A 235 -10.68 21.73 15.08
N GLY A 236 -9.96 20.90 15.86
CA GLY A 236 -8.95 21.35 16.78
C GLY A 236 -7.65 21.78 16.08
N GLU A 237 -6.65 22.02 16.86
CA GLU A 237 -5.32 22.39 16.42
C GLU A 237 -4.57 21.21 15.81
N VAL A 238 -3.68 21.50 14.84
CA VAL A 238 -2.65 20.56 14.36
C VAL A 238 -1.31 21.14 14.74
N VAL A 239 -0.58 20.41 15.58
CA VAL A 239 0.81 20.75 15.90
C VAL A 239 1.73 19.93 15.01
N THR A 240 2.75 20.59 14.47
CA THR A 240 3.71 19.93 13.58
C THR A 240 5.05 19.78 14.27
N ALA A 241 5.69 18.64 14.11
CA ALA A 241 7.03 18.38 14.61
C ALA A 241 8.02 18.16 13.47
N SER A 242 9.28 18.57 13.67
CA SER A 242 10.35 18.31 12.71
C SER A 242 10.74 16.83 12.70
N ALA A 243 11.39 16.39 11.61
CA ALA A 243 11.88 15.03 11.49
C ALA A 243 12.87 14.67 12.60
N GLU A 244 13.77 15.60 12.95
CA GLU A 244 14.75 15.43 14.02
C GLU A 244 14.09 15.27 15.37
N TRP A 245 13.05 16.07 15.64
CA TRP A 245 12.31 15.97 16.91
C TRP A 245 11.57 14.65 17.01
N LEU A 246 10.88 14.23 15.94
CA LEU A 246 10.16 12.96 15.90
C LEU A 246 11.10 11.78 16.09
N ALA A 247 12.26 11.77 15.41
CA ALA A 247 13.28 10.75 15.58
C ALA A 247 13.86 10.70 17.00
N ALA A 248 14.11 11.88 17.62
CA ALA A 248 14.58 11.96 19.00
C ALA A 248 13.56 11.44 20.04
N HIS A 249 12.30 11.33 19.66
CA HIS A 249 11.21 10.78 20.49
C HIS A 249 10.75 9.40 20.02
N ASP A 250 11.58 8.66 19.29
CA ASP A 250 11.34 7.29 18.83
C ASP A 250 10.06 7.12 17.98
N VAL A 251 9.59 8.18 17.30
CA VAL A 251 8.49 8.09 16.36
C VAL A 251 8.98 7.49 15.04
N GLN A 252 8.39 6.38 14.64
CA GLN A 252 8.78 5.66 13.42
C GLN A 252 8.16 6.30 12.17
N GLU A 253 8.87 6.15 11.05
CA GLU A 253 8.35 6.52 9.73
C GLU A 253 7.43 5.44 9.17
N TRP A 254 6.53 5.80 8.27
CA TRP A 254 5.80 4.94 7.34
C TRP A 254 4.92 3.85 7.96
N ALA A 255 5.42 3.04 8.87
CA ALA A 255 4.72 1.88 9.42
C ALA A 255 5.32 1.44 10.76
N GLY A 256 4.60 0.57 11.44
CA GLY A 256 4.97 0.07 12.76
C GLY A 256 4.17 0.74 13.87
N PRO A 257 4.21 0.19 15.08
CA PRO A 257 3.66 0.86 16.25
C PRO A 257 4.42 2.18 16.48
N ASP A 258 3.74 3.18 17.04
CA ASP A 258 4.31 4.51 17.30
C ASP A 258 4.91 5.18 16.04
N SER A 259 4.23 5.04 14.91
CA SER A 259 4.64 5.64 13.64
C SER A 259 3.72 6.78 13.19
N LEU A 260 4.21 7.60 12.25
CA LEU A 260 3.38 8.53 11.48
C LEU A 260 3.33 8.04 10.02
N PRO A 261 2.20 7.46 9.57
CA PRO A 261 2.05 6.99 8.20
C PRO A 261 2.16 8.11 7.16
N LEU A 262 2.60 7.77 5.94
CA LEU A 262 2.82 8.67 4.80
C LEU A 262 4.00 9.63 4.98
N TRP A 263 4.74 9.53 6.07
CA TRP A 263 5.95 10.28 6.34
C TRP A 263 7.18 9.40 6.09
N ILE A 264 8.12 9.90 5.29
CA ILE A 264 9.42 9.30 4.98
C ILE A 264 10.45 10.40 5.06
N VAL A 265 11.57 10.16 5.74
CA VAL A 265 12.61 11.16 5.99
C VAL A 265 13.71 11.13 4.92
N ASP A 266 14.01 9.94 4.39
CA ASP A 266 15.08 9.77 3.42
C ASP A 266 14.74 10.50 2.10
N PRO A 267 15.50 11.54 1.71
CA PRO A 267 15.22 12.32 0.50
C PRO A 267 15.36 11.50 -0.80
N THR A 268 16.03 10.36 -0.75
CA THR A 268 16.06 9.44 -1.90
C THR A 268 14.71 8.75 -2.16
N TRP A 269 13.74 8.93 -1.26
CA TRP A 269 12.37 8.41 -1.32
C TRP A 269 11.29 9.50 -1.50
N ASP A 270 11.67 10.76 -1.72
CA ASP A 270 10.74 11.90 -1.82
C ASP A 270 9.66 11.72 -2.90
N ALA A 271 9.95 10.98 -3.96
CA ALA A 271 9.00 10.69 -5.04
C ALA A 271 8.46 9.23 -5.00
N PHE A 272 8.59 8.53 -3.88
CA PHE A 272 8.02 7.17 -3.73
C PHE A 272 6.51 7.15 -3.93
N LEU A 273 5.82 8.19 -3.46
CA LEU A 273 4.39 8.41 -3.63
C LEU A 273 4.09 9.47 -4.72
N ASP A 274 4.92 9.53 -5.76
CA ASP A 274 4.78 10.45 -6.91
C ASP A 274 5.15 9.73 -8.22
N ARG A 275 4.40 8.68 -8.57
CA ARG A 275 4.58 7.91 -9.81
C ARG A 275 3.52 8.29 -10.83
N SER A 276 3.88 8.27 -12.12
CA SER A 276 2.93 8.43 -13.22
C SER A 276 1.99 7.21 -13.31
N ASN A 277 0.69 7.47 -13.40
CA ASN A 277 -0.34 6.47 -13.74
C ASN A 277 -0.88 6.64 -15.16
N ALA A 278 -0.26 7.48 -15.97
CA ALA A 278 -0.80 7.90 -17.27
C ALA A 278 -1.07 6.72 -18.21
N ALA A 279 -0.17 5.71 -18.23
CA ALA A 279 -0.37 4.53 -19.04
C ALA A 279 -1.58 3.69 -18.56
N ALA A 280 -1.73 3.51 -17.25
CA ALA A 280 -2.89 2.80 -16.69
C ALA A 280 -4.20 3.54 -16.96
N VAL A 281 -4.21 4.88 -16.86
CA VAL A 281 -5.39 5.72 -17.17
C VAL A 281 -5.77 5.61 -18.64
N GLN A 282 -4.80 5.63 -19.57
CA GLN A 282 -5.04 5.40 -20.99
C GLN A 282 -5.67 4.04 -21.26
N GLU A 283 -5.32 3.03 -20.46
CA GLU A 283 -5.87 1.68 -20.53
C GLU A 283 -7.11 1.49 -19.62
N GLY A 284 -7.69 2.57 -19.13
CA GLY A 284 -9.00 2.55 -18.47
C GLY A 284 -8.96 2.45 -16.95
N LEU A 285 -7.81 2.73 -16.31
CA LEU A 285 -7.82 2.92 -14.85
C LEU A 285 -8.71 4.12 -14.50
N ALA A 286 -9.81 3.86 -13.83
CA ALA A 286 -10.72 4.88 -13.31
C ALA A 286 -10.62 4.93 -11.79
N LEU A 287 -10.32 6.11 -11.27
CA LEU A 287 -10.14 6.34 -9.84
C LEU A 287 -11.38 7.00 -9.24
N ARG A 288 -11.80 6.55 -8.08
CA ARG A 288 -12.74 7.30 -7.24
C ARG A 288 -12.06 8.52 -6.64
N THR A 289 -12.84 9.47 -6.22
CA THR A 289 -12.32 10.66 -5.55
C THR A 289 -11.68 10.28 -4.20
N ARG A 290 -10.66 11.04 -3.78
CA ARG A 290 -10.05 10.87 -2.44
C ARG A 290 -11.09 10.99 -1.32
N ARG A 291 -12.10 11.84 -1.50
CA ARG A 291 -13.21 11.98 -0.54
C ARG A 291 -13.99 10.68 -0.39
N GLU A 292 -14.40 10.06 -1.48
CA GLU A 292 -15.10 8.76 -1.44
C GLU A 292 -14.24 7.69 -0.76
N LEU A 293 -12.94 7.63 -1.10
CA LEU A 293 -12.02 6.73 -0.43
C LEU A 293 -11.99 6.96 1.09
N LEU A 294 -11.77 8.20 1.53
CA LEU A 294 -11.63 8.51 2.96
C LEU A 294 -12.94 8.34 3.74
N VAL A 295 -14.09 8.64 3.13
CA VAL A 295 -15.42 8.40 3.73
C VAL A 295 -15.62 6.89 3.96
N ASP A 296 -15.40 6.06 2.94
CA ASP A 296 -15.61 4.62 3.05
C ASP A 296 -14.60 3.96 4.02
N VAL A 297 -13.36 4.46 4.06
CA VAL A 297 -12.36 4.03 5.04
C VAL A 297 -12.80 4.41 6.45
N LEU A 298 -13.30 5.64 6.67
CA LEU A 298 -13.75 6.08 7.97
C LEU A 298 -14.95 5.28 8.47
N ASP A 299 -15.90 4.97 7.59
CA ASP A 299 -17.06 4.16 7.96
C ASP A 299 -16.60 2.76 8.42
N TRP A 300 -15.67 2.15 7.70
CA TRP A 300 -15.07 0.89 8.13
C TRP A 300 -14.30 1.02 9.46
N GLU A 301 -13.54 2.09 9.66
CA GLU A 301 -12.77 2.33 10.89
C GLU A 301 -13.68 2.52 12.11
N ARG A 302 -14.85 3.15 11.93
CA ARG A 302 -15.86 3.28 12.98
C ARG A 302 -16.43 1.92 13.38
N ASP A 303 -16.73 1.07 12.40
CA ASP A 303 -17.23 -0.28 12.66
C ASP A 303 -16.18 -1.17 13.34
N ALA A 304 -14.91 -1.01 12.95
CA ALA A 304 -13.78 -1.74 13.55
C ALA A 304 -13.34 -1.19 14.92
N GLY A 305 -13.72 0.03 15.26
CA GLY A 305 -13.35 0.75 16.48
C GLY A 305 -12.19 1.73 16.27
N LEU A 306 -12.45 3.02 16.48
CA LEU A 306 -11.46 4.09 16.27
C LEU A 306 -10.23 3.96 17.18
N ASP A 307 -10.39 3.41 18.38
CA ASP A 307 -9.33 3.23 19.39
C ASP A 307 -8.67 1.83 19.35
N ARG A 308 -8.97 1.02 18.32
CA ARG A 308 -8.32 -0.29 18.17
C ARG A 308 -6.81 -0.17 18.03
N GLU A 309 -6.09 -1.20 18.41
CA GLU A 309 -4.66 -1.32 18.12
C GLU A 309 -4.44 -1.33 16.59
N ARG A 310 -3.44 -0.57 16.13
CA ARG A 310 -3.09 -0.40 14.72
C ARG A 310 -1.68 -0.90 14.44
N ARG A 311 -1.47 -1.33 13.20
CA ARG A 311 -0.13 -1.69 12.72
C ARG A 311 0.72 -0.47 12.34
N ALA A 312 0.08 0.67 12.11
CA ALA A 312 0.72 1.94 11.82
C ALA A 312 -0.10 3.08 12.42
N GLY A 313 0.59 4.03 13.01
CA GLY A 313 -0.01 5.20 13.64
C GLY A 313 0.24 5.27 15.14
N LEU A 314 0.04 6.46 15.71
CA LEU A 314 0.16 6.70 17.14
C LEU A 314 -1.13 6.29 17.87
N GLY A 315 -0.95 5.62 19.01
CA GLY A 315 -2.02 5.46 20.00
C GLY A 315 -2.37 6.80 20.64
N ALA A 316 -3.61 6.94 21.16
CA ALA A 316 -4.08 8.20 21.74
C ALA A 316 -3.27 8.68 22.96
N GLU A 317 -2.77 7.76 23.78
CA GLU A 317 -1.92 8.11 24.94
C GLU A 317 -0.55 8.58 24.47
N ARG A 318 0.09 7.86 23.58
CA ARG A 318 1.40 8.20 23.01
C ARG A 318 1.38 9.55 22.30
N GLU A 319 0.35 9.82 21.51
CA GLU A 319 0.20 11.12 20.84
C GLU A 319 0.08 12.28 21.83
N ARG A 320 -0.71 12.11 22.92
CA ARG A 320 -0.83 13.14 23.97
C ARG A 320 0.48 13.41 24.69
N GLU A 321 1.29 12.37 24.97
CA GLU A 321 2.61 12.52 25.56
C GLU A 321 3.54 13.32 24.65
N LEU A 322 3.56 12.99 23.35
CA LEU A 322 4.39 13.68 22.36
C LEU A 322 3.99 15.15 22.20
N VAL A 323 2.68 15.43 22.13
CA VAL A 323 2.18 16.81 22.06
C VAL A 323 2.58 17.60 23.29
N ALA A 324 2.43 17.03 24.49
CA ALA A 324 2.83 17.71 25.73
C ALA A 324 4.35 17.99 25.77
N ALA A 325 5.18 17.04 25.32
CA ALA A 325 6.63 17.21 25.24
C ALA A 325 7.04 18.31 24.24
N LEU A 326 6.35 18.37 23.09
CA LEU A 326 6.61 19.39 22.05
C LEU A 326 6.29 20.80 22.58
N THR A 327 5.14 20.97 23.24
CA THR A 327 4.69 22.25 23.80
C THR A 327 5.63 22.74 24.92
N LEU A 328 6.07 21.84 25.81
CA LEU A 328 7.03 22.19 26.87
C LEU A 328 8.42 22.56 26.31
N GLY A 329 8.85 21.96 25.21
CA GLY A 329 10.12 22.28 24.53
C GLY A 329 10.12 23.65 23.86
N GLU A 330 8.99 24.10 23.34
CA GLU A 330 8.83 25.46 22.79
C GLU A 330 8.90 26.53 23.89
N ASP A 331 8.32 26.29 25.04
CA ASP A 331 8.38 27.21 26.21
C ASP A 331 9.82 27.40 26.68
N HIS A 332 10.63 26.35 26.75
CA HIS A 332 12.04 26.44 27.16
C HIS A 332 12.91 27.20 26.12
N GLY A 333 12.61 27.07 24.83
CA GLY A 333 13.30 27.81 23.77
C GLY A 333 13.03 29.32 23.82
N ILE A 334 11.87 29.74 24.30
CA ILE A 334 11.51 31.16 24.47
C ILE A 334 12.19 31.74 25.69
N GLU A 335 12.29 31.00 26.81
CA GLU A 335 13.00 31.46 28.02
C GLU A 335 14.50 31.65 27.80
N GLU A 336 15.19 30.74 27.07
CA GLU A 336 16.59 30.89 26.75
C GLU A 336 16.86 32.08 25.80
N ALA A 337 15.93 32.38 24.88
CA ALA A 337 16.04 33.52 23.98
C ALA A 337 15.84 34.86 24.67
N LEU A 338 15.06 34.90 25.77
CA LEU A 338 14.84 36.11 26.57
C LEU A 338 15.97 36.37 27.58
N ASP A 339 16.62 35.30 28.07
CA ASP A 339 17.74 35.43 29.02
C ASP A 339 19.07 35.83 28.36
N GLY A 340 19.21 35.52 27.05
CA GLY A 340 20.39 35.86 26.24
C GLY A 340 20.55 37.35 25.84
N THR A 341 19.53 38.20 26.13
CA THR A 341 19.52 39.64 25.75
C THR A 341 19.92 40.62 26.86
N SER A 342 20.33 40.15 28.03
CA SER A 342 20.67 41.01 29.20
C SER A 342 22.16 41.11 29.55
N GLN A 343 23.08 40.96 28.59
CA GLN A 343 24.49 41.35 28.80
C GLN A 343 24.89 42.46 27.85
N SER A 344 24.63 43.70 28.25
CA SER A 344 25.33 44.86 27.70
C SER A 344 26.74 44.96 28.30
N PRO A 345 27.79 45.21 27.55
CA PRO A 345 29.09 45.47 28.10
C PRO A 345 29.14 46.95 28.60
N GLY A 346 29.29 47.10 29.86
CA GLY A 346 29.62 48.36 30.48
C GLY A 346 31.10 48.59 30.50
N THR A 347 31.49 49.73 29.86
CA THR A 347 32.75 50.52 29.98
C THR A 347 34.05 49.83 29.74
#